data_047e255f226f7495666f79862822702e
#
_entry.id   047e255f226f7495666f79862822702e
#
_cell.length_a   1.000
_cell.length_b   1.000
_cell.length_c   1.000
_cell.angle_alpha   90.00
_cell.angle_beta   90.00
_cell.angle_gamma   90.00
#
_symmetry.space_group_name_H-M   'P 1'
#
loop_
_entity.id
_entity.type
_entity.pdbx_description
1 polymer ?
#
loop_
_entity_poly.entity_id
_entity_poly.type
_entity_poly.pdbx_seq_one_letter_code
_entity_poly.pdbx_strand_id
1 'polypeptide(L)'
;MEKKEMQAALAGCEFFQGLQAADLDKLLPLCNAKNYKSGEVVFTQGTDGEYLYVIVSGQVVLERSVDLGIRKGTVTIEALEKGRVLGCWSTLLGEQHVLMSSAVCQKLTRLLTLRGADLRYLMHSNKDLGFNVMEKFCFLLRDRVQAAYGALEKI
;
A
#
# COMPACT_ATOMS: atom_id res chain seq x y z
N MET A 1 -13.26 13.22 5.71
CA MET A 1 -11.87 13.57 6.11
C MET A 1 -11.54 14.94 5.51
N GLU A 2 -11.03 15.83 6.32
CA GLU A 2 -10.68 17.18 5.88
C GLU A 2 -9.38 17.18 5.06
N LYS A 3 -9.24 18.19 4.18
CA LYS A 3 -8.06 18.35 3.31
C LYS A 3 -6.74 18.33 4.10
N LYS A 4 -6.69 19.03 5.23
CA LYS A 4 -5.48 19.06 6.10
C LYS A 4 -5.10 17.69 6.64
N GLU A 5 -6.10 16.91 7.03
CA GLU A 5 -5.89 15.55 7.55
C GLU A 5 -5.37 14.61 6.46
N MET A 6 -5.92 14.71 5.25
CA MET A 6 -5.44 13.96 4.09
C MET A 6 -4.00 14.34 3.74
N GLN A 7 -3.69 15.62 3.73
CA GLN A 7 -2.35 16.14 3.45
C GLN A 7 -1.34 15.64 4.49
N ALA A 8 -1.70 15.67 5.77
CA ALA A 8 -0.85 15.15 6.84
C ALA A 8 -0.62 13.65 6.70
N ALA A 9 -1.65 12.89 6.33
CA ALA A 9 -1.54 11.45 6.12
C ALA A 9 -0.60 11.12 4.94
N LEU A 10 -0.70 11.85 3.84
CA LEU A 10 0.20 11.68 2.70
C LEU A 10 1.64 12.07 3.05
N ALA A 11 1.85 13.19 3.73
CA ALA A 11 3.17 13.65 4.15
C ALA A 11 3.85 12.67 5.11
N GLY A 12 3.09 11.95 5.91
CA GLY A 12 3.59 10.98 6.88
C GLY A 12 3.73 9.56 6.36
N CYS A 13 3.29 9.27 5.12
CA CYS A 13 3.35 7.91 4.62
C CYS A 13 4.69 7.58 3.97
N GLU A 14 5.04 6.31 3.95
CA GLU A 14 6.34 5.82 3.48
C GLU A 14 6.66 6.14 2.02
N PHE A 15 5.65 6.41 1.17
CA PHE A 15 5.87 6.75 -0.24
C PHE A 15 6.06 8.23 -0.52
N PHE A 16 5.47 9.08 0.33
CA PHE A 16 5.40 10.52 0.04
C PHE A 16 6.15 11.37 1.05
N GLN A 17 6.84 10.74 1.99
CA GLN A 17 7.73 11.45 2.91
C GLN A 17 8.79 12.23 2.13
N GLY A 18 9.01 13.47 2.54
CA GLY A 18 10.00 14.34 1.93
C GLY A 18 9.51 15.13 0.72
N LEU A 19 8.28 14.88 0.25
CA LEU A 19 7.68 15.70 -0.81
C LEU A 19 7.32 17.10 -0.29
N GLN A 20 7.48 18.09 -1.17
CA GLN A 20 7.07 19.46 -0.89
C GLN A 20 5.54 19.58 -0.89
N ALA A 21 5.03 20.59 -0.20
CA ALA A 21 3.57 20.84 -0.10
C ALA A 21 2.89 20.96 -1.48
N ALA A 22 3.57 21.58 -2.46
CA ALA A 22 3.05 21.71 -3.82
C ALA A 22 2.82 20.36 -4.51
N ASP A 23 3.69 19.38 -4.26
CA ASP A 23 3.56 18.01 -4.80
C ASP A 23 2.48 17.21 -4.08
N LEU A 24 2.38 17.38 -2.77
CA LEU A 24 1.28 16.79 -1.99
C LEU A 24 -0.07 17.31 -2.45
N ASP A 25 -0.18 18.59 -2.79
CA ASP A 25 -1.40 19.19 -3.33
C ASP A 25 -1.82 18.57 -4.68
N LYS A 26 -0.88 18.07 -5.46
CA LYS A 26 -1.17 17.35 -6.72
C LYS A 26 -1.70 15.94 -6.47
N LEU A 27 -1.34 15.32 -5.35
CA LEU A 27 -1.81 13.98 -4.96
C LEU A 27 -3.21 13.99 -4.38
N LEU A 28 -3.57 15.06 -3.67
CA LEU A 28 -4.87 15.16 -2.97
C LEU A 28 -6.08 14.86 -3.85
N PRO A 29 -6.20 15.41 -5.09
CA PRO A 29 -7.35 15.14 -5.94
C PRO A 29 -7.47 13.67 -6.38
N LEU A 30 -6.39 12.90 -6.30
CA LEU A 30 -6.37 11.49 -6.66
C LEU A 30 -6.85 10.59 -5.53
N CYS A 31 -6.93 11.12 -4.31
CA CYS A 31 -7.19 10.35 -3.10
C CYS A 31 -8.65 10.37 -2.70
N ASN A 32 -9.15 9.23 -2.25
CA ASN A 32 -10.46 9.08 -1.63
C ASN A 32 -10.30 8.45 -0.25
N ALA A 33 -11.04 8.97 0.73
CA ALA A 33 -11.04 8.41 2.07
C ALA A 33 -12.08 7.29 2.18
N LYS A 34 -11.69 6.17 2.79
CA LYS A 34 -12.58 5.05 3.11
C LYS A 34 -12.40 4.61 4.54
N ASN A 35 -13.51 4.23 5.17
CA ASN A 35 -13.53 3.68 6.52
C ASN A 35 -13.90 2.20 6.46
N TYR A 36 -13.22 1.41 7.28
CA TYR A 36 -13.43 -0.02 7.40
C TYR A 36 -13.61 -0.39 8.86
N LYS A 37 -14.56 -1.28 9.14
CA LYS A 37 -14.76 -1.86 10.45
C LYS A 37 -13.77 -3.01 10.67
N SER A 38 -13.59 -3.39 11.91
CA SER A 38 -12.83 -4.61 12.25
C SER A 38 -13.41 -5.83 11.53
N GLY A 39 -12.55 -6.62 10.92
CA GLY A 39 -12.91 -7.80 10.15
C GLY A 39 -13.24 -7.56 8.68
N GLU A 40 -13.41 -6.30 8.24
CA GLU A 40 -13.67 -6.02 6.83
C GLU A 40 -12.42 -6.22 5.97
N VAL A 41 -12.66 -6.74 4.77
CA VAL A 41 -11.62 -7.02 3.77
C VAL A 41 -11.46 -5.82 2.87
N VAL A 42 -10.24 -5.32 2.74
CA VAL A 42 -9.89 -4.22 1.83
C VAL A 42 -9.75 -4.74 0.40
N PHE A 43 -9.01 -5.81 0.24
CA PHE A 43 -8.87 -6.53 -1.03
C PHE A 43 -8.58 -8.01 -0.80
N THR A 44 -8.85 -8.82 -1.82
CA THR A 44 -8.77 -10.28 -1.73
C THR A 44 -7.66 -10.82 -2.65
N GLN A 45 -6.88 -11.76 -2.12
CA GLN A 45 -5.87 -12.51 -2.88
C GLN A 45 -6.47 -13.10 -4.17
N GLY A 46 -5.72 -13.00 -5.26
CA GLY A 46 -6.11 -13.54 -6.56
C GLY A 46 -7.01 -12.64 -7.39
N THR A 47 -7.46 -11.51 -6.86
CA THR A 47 -8.18 -10.49 -7.63
C THR A 47 -7.22 -9.48 -8.24
N ASP A 48 -7.64 -8.82 -9.31
CA ASP A 48 -6.85 -7.78 -9.95
C ASP A 48 -6.74 -6.54 -9.03
N GLY A 49 -5.53 -6.00 -8.90
CA GLY A 49 -5.25 -4.83 -8.09
C GLY A 49 -5.13 -3.58 -8.93
N GLU A 50 -5.94 -2.57 -8.63
CA GLU A 50 -5.90 -1.25 -9.30
C GLU A 50 -5.51 -0.12 -8.37
N TYR A 51 -5.57 -0.35 -7.07
CA TYR A 51 -5.45 0.69 -6.05
C TYR A 51 -4.23 0.51 -5.18
N LEU A 52 -3.71 1.64 -4.73
CA LEU A 52 -2.82 1.76 -3.58
C LEU A 52 -3.61 2.35 -2.42
N TYR A 53 -3.23 1.96 -1.23
CA TYR A 53 -3.90 2.36 0.01
C TYR A 53 -2.88 2.88 1.00
N VAL A 54 -3.15 4.04 1.59
CA VAL A 54 -2.36 4.62 2.68
C VAL A 54 -3.14 4.47 3.98
N ILE A 55 -2.53 3.89 5.00
CA ILE A 55 -3.16 3.73 6.30
C ILE A 55 -3.06 5.06 7.07
N VAL A 56 -4.21 5.69 7.28
CA VAL A 56 -4.33 6.93 8.06
C VAL A 56 -4.41 6.61 9.55
N SER A 57 -5.18 5.60 9.90
CA SER A 57 -5.33 5.08 11.27
C SER A 57 -5.84 3.65 11.24
N GLY A 58 -5.62 2.92 12.32
CA GLY A 58 -6.05 1.54 12.43
C GLY A 58 -4.93 0.54 12.15
N GLN A 59 -5.32 -0.67 11.77
CA GLN A 59 -4.38 -1.76 11.50
C GLN A 59 -4.94 -2.68 10.43
N VAL A 60 -4.11 -3.02 9.45
CA VAL A 60 -4.42 -3.97 8.38
C VAL A 60 -3.43 -5.12 8.44
N VAL A 61 -3.93 -6.34 8.39
CA VAL A 61 -3.11 -7.55 8.31
C VAL A 61 -3.14 -8.07 6.89
N LEU A 62 -1.97 -8.32 6.34
CA LEU A 62 -1.80 -9.02 5.07
C LEU A 62 -1.75 -10.52 5.36
N GLU A 63 -2.63 -11.27 4.74
CA GLU A 63 -2.72 -12.73 4.87
C GLU A 63 -2.70 -13.38 3.50
N ARG A 64 -2.14 -14.58 3.46
CA ARG A 64 -2.12 -15.40 2.26
C ARG A 64 -2.69 -16.78 2.56
N SER A 65 -3.65 -17.18 1.75
CA SER A 65 -4.13 -18.56 1.73
C SER A 65 -3.12 -19.44 1.03
N VAL A 66 -2.73 -20.53 1.68
CA VAL A 66 -1.81 -21.52 1.15
C VAL A 66 -2.49 -22.88 1.08
N ASP A 67 -2.27 -23.57 -0.03
CA ASP A 67 -2.75 -24.94 -0.23
C ASP A 67 -1.51 -25.83 -0.37
N LEU A 68 -1.30 -26.70 0.63
CA LEU A 68 -0.22 -27.66 0.67
C LEU A 68 -0.70 -29.07 0.31
N GLY A 69 -1.83 -29.17 -0.39
CA GLY A 69 -2.45 -30.43 -0.78
C GLY A 69 -3.25 -31.08 0.36
N ILE A 70 -2.55 -31.60 1.36
CA ILE A 70 -3.18 -32.22 2.54
C ILE A 70 -3.70 -31.19 3.53
N ARG A 71 -3.10 -30.00 3.55
CA ARG A 71 -3.43 -28.90 4.46
C ARG A 71 -3.70 -27.61 3.70
N LYS A 72 -4.80 -26.96 4.07
CA LYS A 72 -5.12 -25.59 3.67
C LYS A 72 -5.04 -24.72 4.90
N GLY A 73 -4.46 -23.54 4.76
CA GLY A 73 -4.37 -22.62 5.86
C GLY A 73 -4.15 -21.19 5.41
N THR A 74 -4.27 -20.27 6.37
CA THR A 74 -4.00 -18.86 6.17
C THR A 74 -2.74 -18.47 6.95
N VAL A 75 -1.80 -17.84 6.25
CA VAL A 75 -0.56 -17.35 6.85
C VAL A 75 -0.61 -15.84 6.94
N THR A 76 -0.36 -15.28 8.11
CA THR A 76 -0.17 -13.85 8.29
C THR A 76 1.21 -13.47 7.76
N ILE A 77 1.23 -12.55 6.79
CA ILE A 77 2.48 -12.07 6.19
C ILE A 77 3.03 -10.90 6.99
N GLU A 78 2.21 -9.89 7.26
CA GLU A 78 2.62 -8.67 7.94
C GLU A 78 1.41 -7.95 8.52
N ALA A 79 1.60 -7.27 9.65
CA ALA A 79 0.63 -6.33 10.22
C ALA A 79 1.12 -4.91 9.94
N LEU A 80 0.26 -4.11 9.31
CA LEU A 80 0.58 -2.77 8.86
C LEU A 80 -0.24 -1.73 9.62
N GLU A 81 0.41 -0.66 10.00
CA GLU A 81 -0.21 0.42 10.78
C GLU A 81 -0.08 1.77 10.05
N LYS A 82 -0.42 2.84 10.75
CA LYS A 82 -0.40 4.22 10.25
C LYS A 82 0.89 4.53 9.48
N GLY A 83 0.74 5.14 8.32
CA GLY A 83 1.85 5.56 7.46
C GLY A 83 2.34 4.51 6.48
N ARG A 84 1.90 3.25 6.62
CA ARG A 84 2.24 2.20 5.68
C ARG A 84 1.35 2.23 4.45
N VAL A 85 1.90 1.76 3.34
CA VAL A 85 1.21 1.68 2.05
C VAL A 85 1.06 0.23 1.63
N LEU A 86 -0.11 -0.13 1.14
CA LEU A 86 -0.43 -1.48 0.67
C LEU A 86 -1.19 -1.42 -0.66
N GLY A 87 -1.31 -2.55 -1.34
CA GLY A 87 -2.03 -2.66 -2.61
C GLY A 87 -1.20 -3.33 -3.68
N CYS A 88 -1.50 -3.02 -4.93
CA CYS A 88 -0.82 -3.60 -6.08
C CYS A 88 0.29 -2.68 -6.59
N TRP A 89 1.51 -3.02 -6.30
CA TRP A 89 2.70 -2.26 -6.69
C TRP A 89 2.92 -2.21 -8.20
N SER A 90 2.49 -3.26 -8.92
CA SER A 90 2.66 -3.36 -10.38
C SER A 90 1.94 -2.25 -11.13
N THR A 91 0.93 -1.62 -10.52
CA THR A 91 0.25 -0.48 -11.12
C THR A 91 1.17 0.71 -11.35
N LEU A 92 2.24 0.85 -10.53
CA LEU A 92 3.26 1.89 -10.71
C LEU A 92 4.15 1.62 -11.93
N LEU A 93 4.21 0.37 -12.37
CA LEU A 93 4.96 -0.05 -13.54
C LEU A 93 4.09 -0.12 -14.81
N GLY A 94 2.80 0.20 -14.69
CA GLY A 94 1.85 0.14 -15.80
C GLY A 94 1.41 -1.29 -16.16
N GLU A 95 1.58 -2.22 -15.22
CA GLU A 95 1.22 -3.62 -15.42
C GLU A 95 0.02 -4.01 -14.55
N GLN A 96 -0.88 -4.82 -15.12
CA GLN A 96 -1.89 -5.48 -14.33
C GLN A 96 -1.30 -6.71 -13.65
N HIS A 97 -1.62 -6.88 -12.39
CA HIS A 97 -1.17 -8.03 -11.62
C HIS A 97 -2.22 -8.42 -10.58
N VAL A 98 -2.36 -9.71 -10.35
CA VAL A 98 -3.22 -10.20 -9.27
C VAL A 98 -2.59 -9.92 -7.91
N LEU A 99 -3.44 -9.61 -6.96
CA LEU A 99 -3.03 -9.41 -5.57
C LEU A 99 -2.54 -10.72 -4.97
N MET A 100 -1.36 -10.70 -4.40
CA MET A 100 -0.69 -11.88 -3.86
C MET A 100 -1.10 -12.21 -2.44
N SER A 101 -1.86 -11.32 -1.81
CA SER A 101 -2.38 -11.48 -0.44
C SER A 101 -3.73 -10.81 -0.31
N SER A 102 -4.47 -11.17 0.72
CA SER A 102 -5.65 -10.43 1.18
C SER A 102 -5.25 -9.43 2.25
N ALA A 103 -5.97 -8.32 2.33
CA ALA A 103 -5.80 -7.30 3.37
C ALA A 103 -7.07 -7.23 4.21
N VAL A 104 -6.95 -7.47 5.51
CA VAL A 104 -8.06 -7.54 6.45
C VAL A 104 -7.82 -6.56 7.59
N CYS A 105 -8.83 -5.74 7.88
CA CYS A 105 -8.76 -4.78 8.98
C CYS A 105 -8.93 -5.48 10.33
N GLN A 106 -8.01 -5.25 11.26
CA GLN A 106 -8.05 -5.84 12.60
C GLN A 106 -8.81 -4.99 13.61
N LYS A 107 -9.00 -3.72 13.27
CA LYS A 107 -9.78 -2.75 14.07
C LYS A 107 -10.35 -1.70 13.14
N LEU A 108 -11.09 -0.74 13.68
CA LEU A 108 -11.59 0.39 12.90
C LEU A 108 -10.41 1.06 12.19
N THR A 109 -10.47 1.12 10.86
CA THR A 109 -9.37 1.56 10.02
C THR A 109 -9.83 2.60 9.01
N ARG A 110 -9.03 3.64 8.84
CA ARG A 110 -9.24 4.66 7.80
C ARG A 110 -8.11 4.59 6.80
N LEU A 111 -8.48 4.49 5.53
CA LEU A 111 -7.53 4.44 4.42
C LEU A 111 -7.75 5.62 3.48
N LEU A 112 -6.67 6.13 2.91
CA LEU A 112 -6.71 6.87 1.65
C LEU A 112 -6.47 5.89 0.52
N THR A 113 -7.32 5.96 -0.50
CA THR A 113 -7.21 5.12 -1.69
C THR A 113 -6.88 5.98 -2.89
N LEU A 114 -5.97 5.52 -3.74
CA LEU A 114 -5.70 6.15 -5.03
C LEU A 114 -5.42 5.08 -6.08
N ARG A 115 -5.85 5.34 -7.31
CA ARG A 115 -5.58 4.43 -8.41
C ARG A 115 -4.10 4.50 -8.78
N GLY A 116 -3.46 3.35 -8.89
CA GLY A 116 -2.05 3.28 -9.29
C GLY A 116 -1.80 3.89 -10.66
N ALA A 117 -2.73 3.74 -11.60
CA ALA A 117 -2.63 4.35 -12.94
C ALA A 117 -2.62 5.89 -12.88
N ASP A 118 -3.41 6.50 -12.01
CA ASP A 118 -3.45 7.95 -11.84
C ASP A 118 -2.16 8.47 -11.22
N LEU A 119 -1.65 7.76 -10.22
CA LEU A 119 -0.34 8.09 -9.62
C LEU A 119 0.77 7.96 -10.67
N ARG A 120 0.77 6.89 -11.45
CA ARG A 120 1.75 6.70 -12.53
C ARG A 120 1.71 7.84 -13.54
N TYR A 121 0.52 8.27 -13.95
CA TYR A 121 0.35 9.40 -14.85
C TYR A 121 0.96 10.69 -14.25
N LEU A 122 0.69 10.96 -13.00
CA LEU A 122 1.26 12.11 -12.28
C LEU A 122 2.79 12.02 -12.20
N MET A 123 3.33 10.83 -11.95
CA MET A 123 4.79 10.60 -11.91
C MET A 123 5.44 10.88 -13.27
N HIS A 124 4.80 10.55 -14.37
CA HIS A 124 5.28 10.86 -15.71
C HIS A 124 5.24 12.35 -16.02
N SER A 125 4.22 13.06 -15.58
CA SER A 125 4.07 14.49 -15.79
C SER A 125 4.90 15.33 -14.81
N ASN A 126 5.31 14.76 -13.68
CA ASN A 126 6.19 15.38 -12.70
C ASN A 126 7.33 14.42 -12.35
N LYS A 127 8.44 14.55 -13.04
CA LYS A 127 9.57 13.62 -12.95
C LYS A 127 10.25 13.60 -11.58
N ASP A 128 10.33 14.74 -10.90
CA ASP A 128 10.91 14.83 -9.57
C ASP A 128 10.06 14.08 -8.54
N LEU A 129 8.76 14.25 -8.60
CA LEU A 129 7.81 13.48 -7.80
C LEU A 129 7.92 11.98 -8.14
N GLY A 130 7.94 11.65 -9.42
CA GLY A 130 8.07 10.28 -9.90
C GLY A 130 9.34 9.60 -9.40
N PHE A 131 10.48 10.28 -9.51
CA PHE A 131 11.74 9.76 -8.98
C PHE A 131 11.68 9.51 -7.47
N ASN A 132 11.11 10.44 -6.71
CA ASN A 132 10.97 10.33 -5.27
C ASN A 132 10.13 9.11 -4.86
N VAL A 133 8.99 8.90 -5.52
CA VAL A 133 8.13 7.74 -5.28
C VAL A 133 8.86 6.44 -5.63
N MET A 134 9.54 6.39 -6.77
CA MET A 134 10.27 5.18 -7.18
C MET A 134 11.44 4.87 -6.27
N GLU A 135 12.13 5.87 -5.77
CA GLU A 135 13.21 5.68 -4.77
C GLU A 135 12.65 5.08 -3.47
N LYS A 136 11.53 5.60 -2.96
CA LYS A 136 10.85 5.04 -1.79
C LYS A 136 10.40 3.59 -2.04
N PHE A 137 9.90 3.33 -3.22
CA PHE A 137 9.52 1.97 -3.62
C PHE A 137 10.72 1.02 -3.64
N CYS A 138 11.86 1.47 -4.15
CA CYS A 138 13.10 0.68 -4.12
C CYS A 138 13.56 0.36 -2.68
N PHE A 139 13.47 1.33 -1.78
CA PHE A 139 13.78 1.09 -0.36
C PHE A 139 12.84 0.06 0.26
N LEU A 140 11.55 0.15 -0.03
CA LEU A 140 10.57 -0.81 0.44
C LEU A 140 10.89 -2.22 -0.06
N LEU A 141 11.19 -2.37 -1.35
CA LEU A 141 11.55 -3.66 -1.94
C LEU A 141 12.83 -4.21 -1.33
N ARG A 142 13.85 -3.38 -1.13
CA ARG A 142 15.09 -3.78 -0.45
C ARG A 142 14.79 -4.37 0.93
N ASP A 143 13.99 -3.67 1.73
CA ASP A 143 13.69 -4.10 3.08
C ASP A 143 12.90 -5.43 3.09
N ARG A 144 11.99 -5.60 2.14
CA ARG A 144 11.25 -6.85 1.99
C ARG A 144 12.13 -8.01 1.52
N VAL A 145 13.05 -7.74 0.59
CA VAL A 145 14.02 -8.75 0.14
C VAL A 145 14.94 -9.16 1.30
N GLN A 146 15.44 -8.20 2.06
CA GLN A 146 16.26 -8.49 3.24
C GLN A 146 15.50 -9.33 4.28
N ALA A 147 14.24 -8.99 4.53
CA ALA A 147 13.40 -9.75 5.45
C ALA A 147 13.17 -11.19 4.96
N ALA A 148 12.96 -11.37 3.65
CA ALA A 148 12.80 -12.69 3.05
C ALA A 148 14.09 -13.55 3.19
N TYR A 149 15.26 -12.97 2.91
CA TYR A 149 16.54 -13.66 3.11
C TYR A 149 16.79 -14.00 4.57
N GLY A 150 16.49 -13.08 5.48
CA GLY A 150 16.61 -13.32 6.92
C GLY A 150 15.69 -14.46 7.40
N ALA A 151 14.50 -14.58 6.83
CA ALA A 151 13.60 -15.70 7.12
C ALA A 151 14.16 -17.05 6.64
N LEU A 152 14.83 -17.07 5.47
CA LEU A 152 15.47 -18.26 4.94
C LEU A 152 16.63 -18.75 5.80
N GLU A 153 17.37 -17.84 6.41
CA GLU A 153 18.49 -18.20 7.32
C GLU A 153 18.03 -18.91 8.59
N LYS A 154 16.76 -18.83 8.95
CA LYS A 154 16.18 -19.45 10.15
C LYS A 154 15.62 -20.84 9.89
N ILE A 155 15.63 -21.29 8.66
CA ILE A 155 15.20 -22.62 8.29
C ILE A 155 16.40 -23.59 8.49
#